data_7c76468137183e2e46a7d1bf3ee1ced6
#
_entry.id   7c76468137183e2e46a7d1bf3ee1ced6
#
_cell.length_a   1.000
_cell.length_b   1.000
_cell.length_c   1.000
_cell.angle_alpha   90.00
_cell.angle_beta   90.00
_cell.angle_gamma   90.00
#
_symmetry.space_group_name_H-M   'P 1'
#
loop_
_entity.id
_entity.type
_entity.pdbx_description
1 polymer ?
#
loop_
_entity_poly.entity_id
_entity_poly.type
_entity_poly.pdbx_seq_one_letter_code
_entity_poly.pdbx_strand_id
1 'polypeptide(L)'
;MGADGVSATPYVVRPGTVEDAAAAARLHAEQIATGFLSYLGTRFLERLYRRVVLWDGGLLLVAVEQGGVPDGAPSTGPGEVVGFIASADPTSGLYRQFLIHDSVGAALATVGPLMRSWRKVTETLRHGSSSGPGVGRGPEILAVAVDGGSQGKGLGRHLVLGFIDAVVEKGREEGYVVTSQDNEPALALYRRCGFRLAEVFELHPGTTSVVMQWDLRSAEESDDPEPQPS
;
A
#
# COMPACT_ATOMS: atom_id res chain seq x y z
N MET A 1 28.87 -23.46 -21.67
CA MET A 1 29.08 -22.75 -20.40
C MET A 1 28.45 -21.38 -20.59
N GLY A 2 27.15 -21.28 -20.38
CA GLY A 2 26.37 -20.04 -20.45
C GLY A 2 26.40 -19.37 -19.08
N ALA A 3 26.95 -18.17 -18.99
CA ALA A 3 26.81 -17.34 -17.83
C ALA A 3 25.37 -16.79 -17.86
N ASP A 4 24.52 -17.26 -16.92
CA ASP A 4 23.22 -16.69 -16.65
C ASP A 4 23.47 -15.25 -16.14
N GLY A 5 23.34 -14.29 -17.07
CA GLY A 5 23.34 -12.89 -16.75
C GLY A 5 22.15 -12.59 -15.86
N VAL A 6 22.36 -12.49 -14.55
CA VAL A 6 21.42 -11.87 -13.64
C VAL A 6 21.20 -10.45 -14.13
N SER A 7 20.12 -10.23 -14.85
CA SER A 7 19.71 -8.90 -15.29
C SER A 7 19.45 -8.11 -14.01
N ALA A 8 20.37 -7.19 -13.68
CA ALA A 8 20.19 -6.29 -12.55
C ALA A 8 18.84 -5.60 -12.69
N THR A 9 17.99 -5.74 -11.70
CA THR A 9 16.68 -5.06 -11.68
C THR A 9 16.98 -3.56 -11.72
N PRO A 10 16.45 -2.81 -12.70
CA PRO A 10 16.79 -1.39 -12.86
C PRO A 10 16.23 -0.51 -11.73
N TYR A 11 15.71 -1.11 -10.68
CA TYR A 11 15.04 -0.45 -9.57
C TYR A 11 15.51 -1.00 -8.22
N VAL A 12 15.56 -0.10 -7.23
CA VAL A 12 15.75 -0.46 -5.81
C VAL A 12 14.50 -0.07 -5.04
N VAL A 13 13.95 -1.01 -4.26
CA VAL A 13 12.91 -0.71 -3.26
C VAL A 13 13.61 -0.40 -1.94
N ARG A 14 13.29 0.76 -1.35
CA ARG A 14 13.85 1.20 -0.07
C ARG A 14 12.80 1.87 0.81
N PRO A 15 13.04 1.99 2.13
CA PRO A 15 12.24 2.86 2.98
C PRO A 15 12.18 4.28 2.41
N GLY A 16 10.97 4.84 2.40
CA GLY A 16 10.73 6.21 1.97
C GLY A 16 11.14 7.20 3.05
N THR A 17 11.60 8.35 2.62
CA THR A 17 11.93 9.49 3.48
C THR A 17 10.88 10.59 3.36
N VAL A 18 10.99 11.64 4.18
CA VAL A 18 10.08 12.79 4.13
C VAL A 18 10.14 13.50 2.77
N GLU A 19 11.30 13.48 2.12
CA GLU A 19 11.54 14.07 0.80
C GLU A 19 10.81 13.30 -0.30
N ASP A 20 10.61 12.00 -0.14
CA ASP A 20 9.89 11.15 -1.11
C ASP A 20 8.37 11.39 -1.10
N ALA A 21 7.84 12.02 -0.06
CA ALA A 21 6.40 12.20 0.12
C ALA A 21 5.74 12.98 -1.04
N ALA A 22 6.44 13.96 -1.60
CA ALA A 22 5.95 14.72 -2.75
C ALA A 22 5.84 13.85 -4.01
N ALA A 23 6.83 12.98 -4.26
CA ALA A 23 6.82 12.05 -5.39
C ALA A 23 5.71 10.98 -5.22
N ALA A 24 5.53 10.44 -4.00
CA ALA A 24 4.45 9.52 -3.70
C ALA A 24 3.06 10.16 -3.91
N ALA A 25 2.90 11.42 -3.49
CA ALA A 25 1.66 12.17 -3.70
C ALA A 25 1.34 12.43 -5.18
N ARG A 26 2.37 12.75 -5.97
CA ARG A 26 2.25 12.90 -7.43
C ARG A 26 1.82 11.59 -8.08
N LEU A 27 2.53 10.49 -7.80
CA LEU A 27 2.21 9.17 -8.33
C LEU A 27 0.79 8.72 -7.93
N HIS A 28 0.38 9.00 -6.68
CA HIS A 28 -1.00 8.73 -6.26
C HIS A 28 -2.00 9.46 -7.13
N ALA A 29 -1.82 10.76 -7.30
CA ALA A 29 -2.76 11.60 -8.07
C ALA A 29 -2.81 11.21 -9.56
N GLU A 30 -1.71 10.74 -10.12
CA GLU A 30 -1.61 10.35 -11.55
C GLU A 30 -2.13 8.93 -11.82
N GLN A 31 -1.89 7.99 -10.89
CA GLN A 31 -2.12 6.57 -11.14
C GLN A 31 -3.35 6.00 -10.42
N ILE A 32 -3.86 6.67 -9.38
CA ILE A 32 -5.02 6.24 -8.62
C ILE A 32 -6.16 7.22 -8.87
N ALA A 33 -6.91 6.97 -9.95
CA ALA A 33 -8.00 7.86 -10.40
C ALA A 33 -9.23 7.81 -9.49
N THR A 34 -9.43 6.72 -8.74
CA THR A 34 -10.62 6.46 -7.91
C THR A 34 -10.22 6.19 -6.47
N GLY A 35 -11.05 6.62 -5.54
CA GLY A 35 -10.81 6.42 -4.11
C GLY A 35 -10.89 7.73 -3.33
N PHE A 36 -11.18 7.61 -2.05
CA PHE A 36 -11.35 8.76 -1.17
C PHE A 36 -10.14 9.71 -1.16
N LEU A 37 -8.93 9.15 -1.07
CA LEU A 37 -7.70 9.94 -0.96
C LEU A 37 -7.42 10.77 -2.22
N SER A 38 -7.80 10.27 -3.41
CA SER A 38 -7.58 10.97 -4.68
C SER A 38 -8.35 12.30 -4.78
N TYR A 39 -9.47 12.42 -4.08
CA TYR A 39 -10.27 13.67 -4.05
C TYR A 39 -9.68 14.77 -3.16
N LEU A 40 -8.71 14.44 -2.29
CA LEU A 40 -8.17 15.38 -1.31
C LEU A 40 -7.06 16.28 -1.87
N GLY A 41 -6.61 15.99 -3.08
CA GLY A 41 -5.59 16.75 -3.81
C GLY A 41 -4.15 16.47 -3.36
N THR A 42 -3.22 16.77 -4.27
CA THR A 42 -1.79 16.41 -4.13
C THR A 42 -1.13 17.00 -2.87
N ARG A 43 -1.48 18.24 -2.49
CA ARG A 43 -0.94 18.88 -1.28
C ARG A 43 -1.37 18.17 0.01
N PHE A 44 -2.58 17.64 0.04
CA PHE A 44 -3.06 16.83 1.17
C PHE A 44 -2.31 15.50 1.22
N LEU A 45 -2.20 14.82 0.07
CA LEU A 45 -1.49 13.54 -0.07
C LEU A 45 -0.03 13.66 0.35
N GLU A 46 0.66 14.73 -0.03
CA GLU A 46 2.04 14.98 0.40
C GLU A 46 2.16 15.07 1.92
N ARG A 47 1.27 15.83 2.58
CA ARG A 47 1.25 15.91 4.04
C ARG A 47 0.93 14.57 4.69
N LEU A 48 0.00 13.82 4.11
CA LEU A 48 -0.37 12.48 4.58
C LEU A 48 0.84 11.53 4.52
N TYR A 49 1.53 11.48 3.38
CA TYR A 49 2.71 10.61 3.23
C TYR A 49 3.90 11.05 4.09
N ARG A 50 4.09 12.35 4.28
CA ARG A 50 5.04 12.85 5.30
C ARG A 50 4.69 12.33 6.69
N ARG A 51 3.40 12.34 7.06
CA ARG A 51 2.95 11.80 8.34
C ARG A 51 3.15 10.29 8.43
N VAL A 52 2.89 9.54 7.37
CA VAL A 52 3.16 8.10 7.31
C VAL A 52 4.64 7.81 7.61
N VAL A 53 5.56 8.58 7.03
CA VAL A 53 7.01 8.42 7.29
C VAL A 53 7.39 8.77 8.74
N LEU A 54 6.80 9.82 9.30
CA LEU A 54 7.16 10.34 10.63
C LEU A 54 6.49 9.60 11.79
N TRP A 55 5.58 8.70 11.52
CA TRP A 55 4.83 7.97 12.54
C TRP A 55 5.24 6.50 12.60
N ASP A 56 5.51 5.98 13.82
CA ASP A 56 6.01 4.62 14.05
C ASP A 56 5.08 3.52 13.50
N GLY A 57 3.76 3.79 13.48
CA GLY A 57 2.77 2.90 12.87
C GLY A 57 2.65 3.03 11.35
N GLY A 58 3.40 3.92 10.72
CA GLY A 58 3.41 4.11 9.29
C GLY A 58 4.52 3.33 8.59
N LEU A 59 4.32 3.05 7.31
CA LEU A 59 5.33 2.52 6.41
C LEU A 59 5.15 3.17 5.04
N LEU A 60 6.22 3.75 4.53
CA LEU A 60 6.35 4.16 3.14
C LEU A 60 7.54 3.41 2.55
N LEU A 61 7.34 2.65 1.48
CA LEU A 61 8.43 2.15 0.63
C LEU A 61 8.33 2.83 -0.72
N VAL A 62 9.48 3.15 -1.29
CA VAL A 62 9.60 3.73 -2.63
C VAL A 62 10.45 2.86 -3.51
N ALA A 63 10.06 2.74 -4.77
CA ALA A 63 10.87 2.16 -5.83
C ALA A 63 11.56 3.28 -6.58
N VAL A 64 12.89 3.22 -6.62
CA VAL A 64 13.73 4.24 -7.23
C VAL A 64 14.42 3.64 -8.44
N GLU A 65 14.31 4.30 -9.59
CA GLU A 65 15.04 3.90 -10.78
C GLU A 65 16.52 4.14 -10.57
N GLN A 66 17.32 3.10 -10.76
CA GLN A 66 18.77 3.26 -10.83
C GLN A 66 19.08 3.85 -12.21
N GLY A 67 19.35 5.14 -12.24
CA GLY A 67 19.79 5.78 -13.48
C GLY A 67 20.90 4.95 -14.10
N GLY A 68 20.75 4.60 -15.37
CA GLY A 68 21.78 3.89 -16.12
C GLY A 68 23.05 4.71 -16.13
N VAL A 69 23.93 4.43 -15.18
CA VAL A 69 25.28 4.98 -15.18
C VAL A 69 26.04 4.17 -16.22
N PRO A 70 26.61 4.81 -17.26
CA PRO A 70 27.59 4.13 -18.12
C PRO A 70 28.69 3.58 -17.22
N ASP A 71 29.11 2.34 -17.47
CA ASP A 71 30.09 1.55 -16.72
C ASP A 71 31.00 2.37 -15.78
N GLY A 72 30.82 2.19 -14.46
CA GLY A 72 31.86 2.45 -13.46
C GLY A 72 31.75 3.73 -12.65
N ALA A 73 30.78 4.61 -12.84
CA ALA A 73 30.62 5.78 -11.96
C ALA A 73 29.53 5.55 -10.89
N PRO A 74 29.76 5.89 -9.59
CA PRO A 74 28.71 5.83 -8.60
C PRO A 74 27.59 6.82 -8.95
N SER A 75 26.34 6.36 -9.05
CA SER A 75 25.18 7.25 -9.20
C SER A 75 25.03 8.08 -7.92
N THR A 76 25.47 9.34 -7.96
CA THR A 76 25.48 10.26 -6.81
C THR A 76 24.22 11.12 -6.68
N GLY A 77 23.14 10.80 -7.40
CA GLY A 77 21.87 11.51 -7.30
C GLY A 77 20.76 10.63 -6.69
N PRO A 78 19.79 11.23 -6.01
CA PRO A 78 18.58 10.52 -5.67
C PRO A 78 17.88 10.11 -6.98
N GLY A 79 17.82 8.81 -7.26
CA GLY A 79 17.13 8.30 -8.44
C GLY A 79 15.66 8.69 -8.44
N GLU A 80 15.02 8.72 -9.61
CA GLU A 80 13.61 9.07 -9.72
C GLU A 80 12.72 8.02 -9.02
N VAL A 81 11.78 8.48 -8.19
CA VAL A 81 10.78 7.61 -7.57
C VAL A 81 9.73 7.25 -8.62
N VAL A 82 9.71 5.99 -9.03
CA VAL A 82 8.82 5.45 -10.07
C VAL A 82 7.72 4.55 -9.51
N GLY A 83 7.67 4.36 -8.20
CA GLY A 83 6.60 3.63 -7.54
C GLY A 83 6.67 3.79 -6.03
N PHE A 84 5.54 3.54 -5.37
CA PHE A 84 5.48 3.54 -3.90
C PHE A 84 4.40 2.60 -3.39
N ILE A 85 4.54 2.23 -2.11
CA ILE A 85 3.49 1.63 -1.29
C ILE A 85 3.48 2.33 0.06
N ALA A 86 2.29 2.64 0.56
CA ALA A 86 2.09 3.23 1.87
C ALA A 86 1.14 2.38 2.71
N SER A 87 1.44 2.21 3.99
CA SER A 87 0.59 1.49 4.92
C SER A 87 0.55 2.15 6.31
N ALA A 88 -0.41 1.74 7.13
CA ALA A 88 -0.59 2.21 8.49
C ALA A 88 -1.12 1.11 9.42
N ASP A 89 -0.64 1.10 10.69
CA ASP A 89 -1.08 0.19 11.75
C ASP A 89 -1.15 0.91 13.12
N PRO A 90 -2.33 1.15 13.67
CA PRO A 90 -3.66 1.07 13.03
C PRO A 90 -3.94 2.33 12.18
N THR A 91 -4.71 2.19 11.12
CA THR A 91 -5.08 3.32 10.23
C THR A 91 -5.76 4.47 10.99
N SER A 92 -6.54 4.17 12.01
CA SER A 92 -7.15 5.17 12.91
C SER A 92 -6.11 6.01 13.67
N GLY A 93 -4.96 5.43 13.97
CA GLY A 93 -3.82 6.10 14.60
C GLY A 93 -3.20 7.13 13.67
N LEU A 94 -3.00 6.78 12.40
CA LEU A 94 -2.49 7.70 11.39
C LEU A 94 -3.37 8.95 11.26
N TYR A 95 -4.68 8.78 11.12
CA TYR A 95 -5.61 9.90 11.00
C TYR A 95 -5.63 10.77 12.26
N ARG A 96 -5.55 10.17 13.45
CA ARG A 96 -5.43 10.92 14.70
C ARG A 96 -4.14 11.74 14.75
N GLN A 97 -3.00 11.17 14.39
CA GLN A 97 -1.72 11.86 14.34
C GLN A 97 -1.74 13.01 13.32
N PHE A 98 -2.32 12.75 12.15
CA PHE A 98 -2.48 13.77 11.12
C PHE A 98 -3.31 14.96 11.61
N LEU A 99 -4.41 14.71 12.33
CA LEU A 99 -5.27 15.76 12.90
C LEU A 99 -4.56 16.59 13.98
N ILE A 100 -3.71 15.96 14.80
CA ILE A 100 -3.03 16.64 15.90
C ILE A 100 -1.87 17.52 15.40
N HIS A 101 -1.10 17.03 14.43
CA HIS A 101 0.18 17.63 14.08
C HIS A 101 0.17 18.47 12.81
N ASP A 102 -0.74 18.22 11.89
CA ASP A 102 -0.75 18.90 10.58
C ASP A 102 -1.72 20.08 10.51
N SER A 103 -2.20 20.58 11.66
CA SER A 103 -2.94 21.85 11.90
C SER A 103 -3.74 22.40 10.69
N VAL A 104 -4.46 21.56 9.99
CA VAL A 104 -5.31 21.98 8.85
C VAL A 104 -6.73 22.25 9.36
N GLY A 105 -6.84 23.00 10.46
CA GLY A 105 -8.14 23.29 11.09
C GLY A 105 -9.18 23.95 10.17
N ALA A 106 -8.75 24.66 9.14
CA ALA A 106 -9.66 25.28 8.17
C ALA A 106 -10.04 24.34 7.00
N ALA A 107 -9.17 23.45 6.56
CA ALA A 107 -9.46 22.48 5.51
C ALA A 107 -10.26 21.27 6.01
N LEU A 108 -10.14 20.95 7.30
CA LEU A 108 -10.83 19.83 7.95
C LEU A 108 -12.34 20.07 8.14
N ALA A 109 -12.81 21.30 8.14
CA ALA A 109 -14.25 21.58 8.14
C ALA A 109 -14.96 21.01 6.89
N THR A 110 -14.24 20.92 5.77
CA THR A 110 -14.73 20.31 4.52
C THR A 110 -14.49 18.80 4.47
N VAL A 111 -13.46 18.29 5.13
CA VAL A 111 -13.10 16.87 5.16
C VAL A 111 -13.80 16.13 6.32
N GLY A 112 -14.20 16.84 7.37
CA GLY A 112 -14.87 16.25 8.54
C GLY A 112 -16.10 15.39 8.24
N PRO A 113 -17.03 15.82 7.38
CA PRO A 113 -18.18 15.00 6.95
C PRO A 113 -17.77 13.75 6.20
N LEU A 114 -16.71 13.85 5.40
CA LEU A 114 -16.18 12.77 4.58
C LEU A 114 -15.42 11.73 5.45
N MET A 115 -14.67 12.20 6.46
CA MET A 115 -14.04 11.32 7.47
C MET A 115 -15.07 10.68 8.41
N ARG A 116 -16.21 11.35 8.64
CA ARG A 116 -17.31 10.76 9.41
C ARG A 116 -17.99 9.63 8.64
N SER A 117 -18.04 9.73 7.31
CA SER A 117 -18.52 8.64 6.45
C SER A 117 -17.55 7.46 6.47
N TRP A 118 -16.25 7.70 6.46
CA TRP A 118 -15.22 6.67 6.62
C TRP A 118 -15.29 6.00 8.00
N ARG A 119 -15.47 6.76 9.07
CA ARG A 119 -15.74 6.21 10.41
C ARG A 119 -17.00 5.34 10.44
N LYS A 120 -18.07 5.74 9.76
CA LYS A 120 -19.28 4.92 9.64
C LYS A 120 -19.01 3.63 8.87
N VAL A 121 -18.16 3.67 7.84
CA VAL A 121 -17.76 2.49 7.09
C VAL A 121 -16.97 1.54 7.99
N THR A 122 -15.94 2.03 8.69
CA THR A 122 -15.18 1.20 9.64
C THR A 122 -16.04 0.76 10.84
N GLU A 123 -17.01 1.57 11.24
CA GLU A 123 -17.93 1.25 12.34
C GLU A 123 -19.04 0.28 11.91
N THR A 124 -19.53 0.40 10.66
CA THR A 124 -20.47 -0.57 10.06
C THR A 124 -19.76 -1.91 9.82
N LEU A 125 -18.52 -1.90 9.40
CA LEU A 125 -17.69 -3.09 9.26
C LEU A 125 -17.34 -3.73 10.63
N ARG A 126 -17.26 -2.94 11.71
CA ARG A 126 -17.09 -3.43 13.09
C ARG A 126 -18.38 -3.96 13.71
N HIS A 127 -19.54 -3.50 13.27
CA HIS A 127 -20.84 -3.82 13.89
C HIS A 127 -21.82 -4.53 12.93
N GLY A 128 -21.48 -4.67 11.65
CA GLY A 128 -22.37 -5.26 10.63
C GLY A 128 -22.38 -6.78 10.54
N SER A 129 -21.54 -7.47 11.27
CA SER A 129 -21.60 -8.94 11.40
C SER A 129 -21.65 -9.31 12.88
N SER A 130 -22.83 -9.61 13.35
CA SER A 130 -23.06 -10.38 14.58
C SER A 130 -22.41 -11.77 14.42
N SER A 131 -21.11 -11.88 14.67
CA SER A 131 -20.31 -13.11 14.74
C SER A 131 -19.15 -13.19 13.72
N GLY A 132 -18.27 -12.17 13.67
CA GLY A 132 -17.04 -12.30 12.90
C GLY A 132 -15.97 -11.30 13.32
N PRO A 133 -14.69 -11.65 13.28
CA PRO A 133 -13.60 -10.73 13.56
C PRO A 133 -13.58 -9.60 12.52
N GLY A 134 -13.30 -8.40 12.98
CA GLY A 134 -13.38 -7.16 12.20
C GLY A 134 -12.55 -7.17 10.92
N VAL A 135 -12.95 -6.28 10.05
CA VAL A 135 -12.34 -5.98 8.75
C VAL A 135 -10.83 -5.89 8.87
N GLY A 136 -10.14 -6.72 8.10
CA GLY A 136 -8.70 -6.78 7.97
C GLY A 136 -7.92 -6.80 9.29
N ARG A 137 -6.94 -7.64 9.42
CA ARG A 137 -6.06 -7.69 10.59
C ARG A 137 -4.67 -7.23 10.22
N GLY A 138 -4.03 -6.52 11.14
CA GLY A 138 -2.68 -6.01 10.96
C GLY A 138 -2.63 -4.69 10.19
N PRO A 139 -1.45 -4.34 9.64
CA PRO A 139 -1.25 -3.14 8.84
C PRO A 139 -2.11 -3.09 7.57
N GLU A 140 -2.71 -1.94 7.30
CA GLU A 140 -3.48 -1.68 6.10
C GLU A 140 -2.62 -1.06 5.02
N ILE A 141 -2.64 -1.63 3.81
CA ILE A 141 -2.12 -0.95 2.62
C ILE A 141 -3.10 0.16 2.22
N LEU A 142 -2.64 1.41 2.34
CA LEU A 142 -3.43 2.61 2.01
C LEU A 142 -3.43 2.90 0.51
N ALA A 143 -2.28 2.67 -0.13
CA ALA A 143 -2.09 2.91 -1.55
C ALA A 143 -0.85 2.17 -2.07
N VAL A 144 -0.91 1.70 -3.31
CA VAL A 144 0.24 1.27 -4.11
C VAL A 144 0.08 1.83 -5.51
N ALA A 145 1.14 2.46 -6.02
CA ALA A 145 1.16 2.97 -7.39
C ALA A 145 2.53 2.83 -8.02
N VAL A 146 2.54 2.64 -9.34
CA VAL A 146 3.74 2.56 -10.18
C VAL A 146 3.52 3.47 -11.37
N ASP A 147 4.54 4.26 -11.70
CA ASP A 147 4.54 5.12 -12.87
C ASP A 147 4.19 4.34 -14.15
N GLY A 148 3.41 4.97 -15.04
CA GLY A 148 2.90 4.32 -16.25
C GLY A 148 3.99 3.71 -17.14
N GLY A 149 5.15 4.38 -17.27
CA GLY A 149 6.31 3.90 -18.04
C GLY A 149 7.04 2.72 -17.38
N SER A 150 6.79 2.48 -16.09
CA SER A 150 7.40 1.42 -15.28
C SER A 150 6.44 0.28 -14.93
N GLN A 151 5.18 0.35 -15.37
CA GLN A 151 4.20 -0.73 -15.21
C GLN A 151 4.57 -1.96 -16.06
N GLY A 152 4.03 -3.12 -15.69
CA GLY A 152 4.28 -4.38 -16.39
C GLY A 152 5.66 -5.02 -16.11
N LYS A 153 6.56 -4.33 -15.41
CA LYS A 153 7.92 -4.81 -15.08
C LYS A 153 8.01 -5.51 -13.70
N GLY A 154 6.88 -5.86 -13.09
CA GLY A 154 6.84 -6.54 -11.79
C GLY A 154 7.02 -5.63 -10.57
N LEU A 155 7.19 -4.33 -10.76
CA LEU A 155 7.53 -3.38 -9.69
C LEU A 155 6.46 -3.31 -8.59
N GLY A 156 5.17 -3.34 -8.96
CA GLY A 156 4.08 -3.40 -7.99
C GLY A 156 4.18 -4.63 -7.08
N ARG A 157 4.59 -5.79 -7.64
CA ARG A 157 4.82 -7.01 -6.86
C ARG A 157 5.98 -6.83 -5.89
N HIS A 158 7.10 -6.25 -6.30
CA HIS A 158 8.24 -5.99 -5.40
C HIS A 158 7.87 -5.05 -4.25
N LEU A 159 7.05 -4.03 -4.51
CA LEU A 159 6.56 -3.13 -3.47
C LEU A 159 5.65 -3.85 -2.46
N VAL A 160 4.74 -4.71 -2.92
CA VAL A 160 3.85 -5.48 -2.03
C VAL A 160 4.63 -6.53 -1.25
N LEU A 161 5.62 -7.21 -1.85
CA LEU A 161 6.49 -8.13 -1.13
C LEU A 161 7.34 -7.40 -0.08
N GLY A 162 7.91 -6.24 -0.43
CA GLY A 162 8.62 -5.40 0.54
C GLY A 162 7.74 -4.92 1.71
N PHE A 163 6.44 -4.69 1.47
CA PHE A 163 5.48 -4.45 2.55
C PHE A 163 5.35 -5.70 3.45
N ILE A 164 5.19 -6.88 2.88
CA ILE A 164 5.09 -8.14 3.63
C ILE A 164 6.34 -8.34 4.50
N ASP A 165 7.53 -8.18 3.92
CA ASP A 165 8.80 -8.31 4.64
C ASP A 165 8.86 -7.34 5.83
N ALA A 166 8.50 -6.07 5.62
CA ALA A 166 8.49 -5.05 6.67
C ALA A 166 7.43 -5.32 7.76
N VAL A 167 6.31 -5.96 7.42
CA VAL A 167 5.26 -6.40 8.35
C VAL A 167 5.80 -7.51 9.24
N VAL A 168 6.46 -8.51 8.65
CA VAL A 168 7.08 -9.63 9.35
C VAL A 168 8.23 -9.16 10.25
N GLU A 169 9.10 -8.27 9.76
CA GLU A 169 10.19 -7.67 10.55
C GLU A 169 9.68 -6.93 11.80
N LYS A 170 8.49 -6.33 11.71
CA LYS A 170 7.81 -5.70 12.86
C LYS A 170 7.08 -6.70 13.78
N GLY A 171 7.24 -8.01 13.56
CA GLY A 171 6.60 -9.08 14.34
C GLY A 171 5.08 -9.17 14.12
N ARG A 172 4.60 -8.72 12.96
CA ARG A 172 3.21 -8.90 12.54
C ARG A 172 3.09 -10.12 11.64
N GLU A 173 2.00 -10.84 11.75
CA GLU A 173 1.74 -12.06 10.98
C GLU A 173 0.65 -11.86 9.93
N GLU A 174 0.03 -10.70 9.88
CA GLU A 174 -1.13 -10.40 9.05
C GLU A 174 -1.00 -8.99 8.45
N GLY A 175 -1.62 -8.78 7.29
CA GLY A 175 -1.77 -7.48 6.67
C GLY A 175 -2.92 -7.49 5.67
N TYR A 176 -3.52 -6.35 5.39
CA TYR A 176 -4.69 -6.30 4.51
C TYR A 176 -4.70 -5.07 3.60
N VAL A 177 -5.58 -5.14 2.61
CA VAL A 177 -5.92 -4.03 1.73
C VAL A 177 -7.40 -4.01 1.43
N VAL A 178 -7.96 -2.81 1.30
CA VAL A 178 -9.32 -2.60 0.80
C VAL A 178 -9.24 -2.04 -0.61
N THR A 179 -9.94 -2.66 -1.55
CA THR A 179 -9.99 -2.19 -2.93
C THR A 179 -11.39 -2.40 -3.55
N SER A 180 -11.66 -1.77 -4.70
CA SER A 180 -12.90 -2.05 -5.43
C SER A 180 -12.88 -3.47 -5.99
N GLN A 181 -14.05 -4.13 -5.98
CA GLN A 181 -14.24 -5.43 -6.64
C GLN A 181 -13.93 -5.37 -8.13
N ASP A 182 -14.12 -4.22 -8.76
CA ASP A 182 -13.89 -4.02 -10.19
C ASP A 182 -12.42 -3.71 -10.53
N ASN A 183 -11.54 -3.57 -9.51
CA ASN A 183 -10.13 -3.28 -9.72
C ASN A 183 -9.34 -4.57 -9.99
N GLU A 184 -9.63 -5.21 -11.11
CA GLU A 184 -8.99 -6.48 -11.51
C GLU A 184 -7.45 -6.44 -11.50
N PRO A 185 -6.78 -5.37 -11.97
CA PRO A 185 -5.31 -5.31 -11.90
C PRO A 185 -4.77 -5.37 -10.47
N ALA A 186 -5.41 -4.65 -9.53
CA ALA A 186 -5.01 -4.68 -8.13
C ALA A 186 -5.31 -6.03 -7.48
N LEU A 187 -6.49 -6.62 -7.75
CA LEU A 187 -6.85 -7.95 -7.26
C LEU A 187 -5.87 -9.01 -7.74
N ALA A 188 -5.48 -8.97 -9.02
CA ALA A 188 -4.50 -9.88 -9.59
C ALA A 188 -3.11 -9.71 -8.96
N LEU A 189 -2.70 -8.46 -8.68
CA LEU A 189 -1.46 -8.15 -7.98
C LEU A 189 -1.44 -8.76 -6.58
N TYR A 190 -2.47 -8.49 -5.77
CA TYR A 190 -2.53 -8.97 -4.39
C TYR A 190 -2.61 -10.50 -4.32
N ARG A 191 -3.41 -11.15 -5.18
CA ARG A 191 -3.46 -12.63 -5.25
C ARG A 191 -2.10 -13.24 -5.54
N ARG A 192 -1.32 -12.65 -6.47
CA ARG A 192 0.06 -13.09 -6.79
C ARG A 192 1.06 -12.88 -5.65
N CYS A 193 0.72 -12.05 -4.68
CA CYS A 193 1.51 -11.82 -3.46
C CYS A 193 0.97 -12.61 -2.25
N GLY A 194 0.06 -13.56 -2.45
CA GLY A 194 -0.45 -14.43 -1.39
C GLY A 194 -1.66 -13.86 -0.62
N PHE A 195 -2.20 -12.71 -1.02
CA PHE A 195 -3.44 -12.21 -0.42
C PHE A 195 -4.64 -13.02 -0.88
N ARG A 196 -5.59 -13.25 0.03
CA ARG A 196 -6.84 -13.97 -0.22
C ARG A 196 -8.03 -13.05 0.05
N LEU A 197 -9.14 -13.29 -0.64
CA LEU A 197 -10.39 -12.58 -0.38
C LEU A 197 -10.90 -12.95 1.02
N ALA A 198 -11.03 -11.96 1.90
CA ALA A 198 -11.51 -12.13 3.26
C ALA A 198 -12.97 -11.68 3.41
N GLU A 199 -13.33 -10.55 2.81
CA GLU A 199 -14.66 -9.97 2.94
C GLU A 199 -15.08 -9.19 1.69
N VAL A 200 -16.39 -9.15 1.45
CA VAL A 200 -17.02 -8.33 0.40
C VAL A 200 -18.08 -7.46 1.05
N PHE A 201 -18.07 -6.17 0.80
CA PHE A 201 -19.04 -5.24 1.37
C PHE A 201 -19.36 -4.09 0.41
N GLU A 202 -20.49 -3.47 0.64
CA GLU A 202 -20.92 -2.30 -0.14
C GLU A 202 -20.59 -1.04 0.64
N LEU A 203 -19.65 -0.23 0.10
CA LEU A 203 -19.23 1.03 0.71
C LEU A 203 -20.24 2.15 0.50
N HIS A 204 -20.82 2.19 -0.72
CA HIS A 204 -21.90 3.06 -1.14
C HIS A 204 -22.82 2.27 -2.05
N PRO A 205 -24.13 2.64 -2.18
CA PRO A 205 -25.02 1.98 -3.12
C PRO A 205 -24.41 1.88 -4.52
N GLY A 206 -24.21 0.65 -5.00
CA GLY A 206 -23.62 0.37 -6.30
C GLY A 206 -22.09 0.32 -6.35
N THR A 207 -21.39 0.43 -5.21
CA THR A 207 -19.92 0.30 -5.17
C THR A 207 -19.51 -0.82 -4.23
N THR A 208 -19.19 -1.96 -4.79
CA THR A 208 -18.71 -3.13 -4.03
C THR A 208 -17.21 -3.02 -3.77
N SER A 209 -16.83 -3.13 -2.52
CA SER A 209 -15.44 -3.19 -2.06
C SER A 209 -15.12 -4.57 -1.52
N VAL A 210 -13.86 -4.93 -1.57
CA VAL A 210 -13.35 -6.19 -1.05
C VAL A 210 -12.17 -5.95 -0.12
N VAL A 211 -12.09 -6.78 0.90
CA VAL A 211 -10.89 -6.91 1.75
C VAL A 211 -10.08 -8.07 1.25
N MET A 212 -8.84 -7.81 0.92
CA MET A 212 -7.85 -8.84 0.66
C MET A 212 -6.93 -8.94 1.87
N GLN A 213 -6.80 -10.12 2.44
CA GLN A 213 -6.01 -10.43 3.64
C GLN A 213 -4.79 -11.27 3.26
N TRP A 214 -3.63 -10.91 3.78
CA TRP A 214 -2.42 -11.71 3.80
C TRP A 214 -2.20 -12.23 5.22
N ASP A 215 -1.72 -13.48 5.34
CA ASP A 215 -1.48 -14.17 6.60
C ASP A 215 -0.24 -15.06 6.44
N LEU A 216 0.72 -14.94 7.35
CA LEU A 216 2.00 -15.65 7.31
C LEU A 216 1.82 -17.17 7.31
N ARG A 217 0.91 -17.70 8.14
CA ARG A 217 0.67 -19.14 8.25
C ARG A 217 0.13 -19.73 6.95
N SER A 218 -0.77 -18.99 6.31
CA SER A 218 -1.32 -19.40 5.03
C SER A 218 -0.31 -19.33 3.88
N ALA A 219 0.71 -18.48 4.01
CA ALA A 219 1.79 -18.39 3.04
C ALA A 219 2.75 -19.59 3.16
N GLU A 220 3.07 -20.01 4.40
CA GLU A 220 3.91 -21.18 4.69
C GLU A 220 3.27 -22.50 4.21
N GLU A 221 1.94 -22.67 4.41
CA GLU A 221 1.20 -23.84 3.93
C GLU A 221 1.19 -23.97 2.39
N SER A 222 1.32 -22.85 1.68
CA SER A 222 1.31 -22.84 0.21
C SER A 222 2.67 -23.20 -0.41
N ASP A 223 3.74 -23.16 0.38
CA ASP A 223 5.13 -23.47 -0.06
C ASP A 223 5.55 -24.91 0.29
N ASP A 224 4.68 -25.68 0.97
CA ASP A 224 4.94 -27.09 1.28
C ASP A 224 4.64 -27.93 0.03
N PRO A 225 5.62 -28.69 -0.52
CA PRO A 225 5.40 -29.46 -1.74
C PRO A 225 4.38 -30.59 -1.48
N GLU A 226 3.37 -30.67 -2.34
CA GLU A 226 2.35 -31.69 -2.35
C GLU A 226 2.99 -33.10 -2.15
N PRO A 227 2.52 -33.92 -1.20
CA PRO A 227 3.05 -35.26 -1.02
C PRO A 227 2.83 -36.08 -2.29
N GLN A 228 3.90 -36.55 -2.89
CA GLN A 228 3.82 -37.40 -4.09
C GLN A 228 3.03 -38.66 -3.77
N PRO A 229 2.04 -39.04 -4.61
CA PRO A 229 1.28 -40.26 -4.43
C PRO A 229 2.20 -41.49 -4.63
N SER A 230 2.17 -42.37 -3.65
CA SER A 230 2.91 -43.62 -3.58
C SER A 230 2.39 -44.64 -4.60
#